data_1dbae8ebb8738e82095059c478f8115d
#
_entry.id   1dbae8ebb8738e82095059c478f8115d
#
_cell.length_a   1.000
_cell.length_b   1.000
_cell.length_c   1.000
_cell.angle_alpha   90.00
_cell.angle_beta   90.00
_cell.angle_gamma   90.00
#
_symmetry.space_group_name_H-M   'P 1'
#
loop_
_entity.id
_entity.type
_entity.pdbx_description
1 polymer ?
#
loop_
_entity_poly.entity_id
_entity_poly.type
_entity_poly.pdbx_seq_one_letter_code
_entity_poly.pdbx_strand_id
1 'polypeptide(L)'
;MEAIEIHPSTDQLLATIEQLPWPEMNRLTDRLLTLRAARRVPHLSADETALFARINRVLPASDKARLHELIARREAETLTAVEQPELIELTDRLEELHADRVAALATLAQMRGITLAAVMEQLGIRFPDHD
;
A
#
# COMPACT_ATOMS: atom_id res chain seq x y z
N MET A 1 -25.12 -8.63 -41.52
CA MET A 1 -25.92 -8.44 -40.28
C MET A 1 -25.08 -7.79 -39.22
N GLU A 2 -25.28 -6.51 -39.02
CA GLU A 2 -24.52 -5.78 -38.03
C GLU A 2 -24.98 -6.18 -36.64
N ALA A 3 -24.04 -6.58 -35.79
CA ALA A 3 -24.32 -6.82 -34.40
C ALA A 3 -24.62 -5.46 -33.72
N ILE A 4 -25.82 -5.33 -33.20
CA ILE A 4 -26.17 -4.16 -32.38
C ILE A 4 -25.51 -4.33 -31.02
N GLU A 5 -24.49 -3.54 -30.75
CA GLU A 5 -23.92 -3.47 -29.41
C GLU A 5 -24.89 -2.74 -28.50
N ILE A 6 -25.47 -3.47 -27.55
CA ILE A 6 -26.31 -2.88 -26.54
C ILE A 6 -25.44 -2.62 -25.31
N HIS A 7 -25.30 -1.33 -24.97
CA HIS A 7 -24.63 -0.93 -23.74
C HIS A 7 -25.67 -0.50 -22.72
N PRO A 8 -26.19 -1.42 -21.90
CA PRO A 8 -27.14 -1.04 -20.86
C PRO A 8 -26.48 -0.14 -19.83
N SER A 9 -27.21 0.87 -19.38
CA SER A 9 -26.74 1.70 -18.29
C SER A 9 -26.72 0.90 -16.98
N THR A 10 -25.99 1.39 -15.98
CA THR A 10 -25.99 0.79 -14.63
C THR A 10 -27.39 0.70 -14.07
N ASP A 11 -28.21 1.73 -14.27
CA ASP A 11 -29.61 1.76 -13.78
C ASP A 11 -30.46 0.69 -14.45
N GLN A 12 -30.28 0.48 -15.75
CA GLN A 12 -30.99 -0.59 -16.48
C GLN A 12 -30.59 -1.97 -16.00
N LEU A 13 -29.28 -2.20 -15.74
CA LEU A 13 -28.78 -3.45 -15.18
C LEU A 13 -29.35 -3.71 -13.79
N LEU A 14 -29.37 -2.71 -12.92
CA LEU A 14 -29.92 -2.81 -11.57
C LEU A 14 -31.42 -3.15 -11.61
N ALA A 15 -32.19 -2.50 -12.49
CA ALA A 15 -33.60 -2.79 -12.65
C ALA A 15 -33.86 -4.23 -13.08
N THR A 16 -33.02 -4.77 -13.96
CA THR A 16 -33.08 -6.16 -14.38
C THR A 16 -32.73 -7.10 -13.23
N ILE A 17 -31.69 -6.79 -12.46
CA ILE A 17 -31.24 -7.58 -11.30
C ILE A 17 -32.30 -7.65 -10.21
N GLU A 18 -33.02 -6.56 -9.96
CA GLU A 18 -34.09 -6.49 -8.96
C GLU A 18 -35.23 -7.48 -9.23
N GLN A 19 -35.39 -7.90 -10.48
CA GLN A 19 -36.41 -8.86 -10.88
C GLN A 19 -35.95 -10.32 -10.79
N LEU A 20 -34.66 -10.57 -10.48
CA LEU A 20 -34.13 -11.92 -10.42
C LEU A 20 -34.60 -12.66 -9.15
N PRO A 21 -34.91 -13.97 -9.28
CA PRO A 21 -35.11 -14.83 -8.12
C PRO A 21 -33.86 -14.87 -7.24
N TRP A 22 -34.06 -15.06 -5.94
CA TRP A 22 -32.95 -15.06 -4.96
C TRP A 22 -31.78 -15.99 -5.31
N PRO A 23 -32.01 -17.25 -5.77
CA PRO A 23 -30.89 -18.12 -6.14
C PRO A 23 -30.05 -17.57 -7.30
N GLU A 24 -30.67 -16.93 -8.28
CA GLU A 24 -29.98 -16.33 -9.42
C GLU A 24 -29.24 -15.06 -9.01
N MET A 25 -29.82 -14.28 -8.09
CA MET A 25 -29.16 -13.09 -7.54
C MET A 25 -27.87 -13.46 -6.81
N ASN A 26 -27.89 -14.53 -6.00
CA ASN A 26 -26.71 -15.04 -5.32
C ASN A 26 -25.64 -15.50 -6.32
N ARG A 27 -26.05 -16.21 -7.35
CA ARG A 27 -25.15 -16.69 -8.40
C ARG A 27 -24.49 -15.53 -9.15
N LEU A 28 -25.28 -14.50 -9.46
CA LEU A 28 -24.78 -13.29 -10.12
C LEU A 28 -23.81 -12.53 -9.23
N THR A 29 -24.12 -12.39 -7.95
CA THR A 29 -23.24 -11.74 -6.96
C THR A 29 -21.88 -12.44 -6.89
N ASP A 30 -21.87 -13.77 -6.79
CA ASP A 30 -20.64 -14.55 -6.73
C ASP A 30 -19.80 -14.36 -8.01
N ARG A 31 -20.44 -14.36 -9.18
CA ARG A 31 -19.75 -14.14 -10.45
C ARG A 31 -19.21 -12.71 -10.58
N LEU A 32 -19.96 -11.71 -10.12
CA LEU A 32 -19.51 -10.32 -10.14
C LEU A 32 -18.29 -10.12 -9.24
N LEU A 33 -18.27 -10.73 -8.06
CA LEU A 33 -17.13 -10.69 -7.16
C LEU A 33 -15.91 -11.36 -7.78
N THR A 34 -16.10 -12.49 -8.46
CA THR A 34 -15.03 -13.20 -9.19
C THR A 34 -14.48 -12.34 -10.33
N LEU A 35 -15.35 -11.71 -11.12
CA LEU A 35 -14.95 -10.81 -12.21
C LEU A 35 -14.20 -9.59 -11.70
N ARG A 36 -14.68 -9.02 -10.60
CA ARG A 36 -14.02 -7.88 -9.96
C ARG A 36 -12.63 -8.23 -9.48
N ALA A 37 -12.48 -9.40 -8.85
CA ALA A 37 -11.17 -9.89 -8.40
C ALA A 37 -10.23 -10.15 -9.58
N ALA A 38 -10.73 -10.78 -10.66
CA ALA A 38 -9.96 -11.04 -11.87
C ALA A 38 -9.50 -9.75 -12.57
N ARG A 39 -10.34 -8.72 -12.56
CA ARG A 39 -9.97 -7.40 -13.10
C ARG A 39 -9.00 -6.64 -12.22
N ARG A 40 -9.02 -6.89 -10.91
CA ARG A 40 -8.11 -6.26 -9.96
C ARG A 40 -6.70 -6.80 -10.04
N VAL A 41 -6.53 -8.12 -10.26
CA VAL A 41 -5.23 -8.78 -10.28
C VAL A 41 -4.36 -8.35 -11.47
N PRO A 42 -4.88 -8.19 -12.72
CA PRO A 42 -4.09 -7.67 -13.83
C PRO A 42 -3.93 -6.13 -13.81
N HIS A 43 -4.64 -5.42 -12.94
CA HIS A 43 -4.68 -3.96 -12.90
C HIS A 43 -3.94 -3.34 -11.73
N LEU A 44 -2.98 -4.08 -11.13
CA LEU A 44 -1.91 -3.38 -10.44
C LEU A 44 -1.19 -2.60 -11.53
N SER A 45 -1.55 -1.33 -11.67
CA SER A 45 -0.89 -0.45 -12.62
C SER A 45 0.61 -0.46 -12.34
N ALA A 46 1.43 -0.21 -13.34
CA ALA A 46 2.86 -0.05 -13.14
C ALA A 46 3.14 0.97 -12.02
N ASP A 47 2.27 1.97 -11.87
CA ASP A 47 2.34 2.99 -10.83
C ASP A 47 2.11 2.42 -9.43
N GLU A 48 1.12 1.55 -9.24
CA GLU A 48 0.89 0.88 -7.95
C GLU A 48 2.03 -0.06 -7.59
N THR A 49 2.55 -0.81 -8.55
CA THR A 49 3.71 -1.68 -8.34
C THR A 49 4.93 -0.88 -7.89
N ALA A 50 5.19 0.25 -8.52
CA ALA A 50 6.28 1.15 -8.14
C ALA A 50 6.08 1.71 -6.72
N LEU A 51 4.84 2.07 -6.36
CA LEU A 51 4.52 2.55 -5.01
C LEU A 51 4.74 1.47 -3.96
N PHE A 52 4.31 0.23 -4.21
CA PHE A 52 4.56 -0.89 -3.30
C PHE A 52 6.06 -1.16 -3.12
N ALA A 53 6.85 -1.07 -4.18
CA ALA A 53 8.29 -1.21 -4.08
C ALA A 53 8.89 -0.15 -3.15
N ARG A 54 8.44 1.10 -3.24
CA ARG A 54 8.87 2.20 -2.36
C ARG A 54 8.43 1.97 -0.91
N ILE A 55 7.18 1.53 -0.70
CA ILE A 55 6.64 1.26 0.63
C ILE A 55 7.41 0.15 1.34
N ASN A 56 7.86 -0.85 0.59
CA ASN A 56 8.54 -2.03 1.13
C ASN A 56 10.07 -1.88 1.22
N ARG A 57 10.63 -0.74 0.82
CA ARG A 57 12.07 -0.51 0.95
C ARG A 57 12.46 -0.39 2.42
N VAL A 58 13.51 -1.09 2.77
CA VAL A 58 14.06 -1.10 4.13
C VAL A 58 15.57 -0.91 4.06
N LEU A 59 16.19 -0.51 5.18
CA LEU A 59 17.64 -0.52 5.29
C LEU A 59 18.16 -1.94 5.12
N PRO A 60 19.32 -2.14 4.45
CA PRO A 60 19.99 -3.43 4.46
C PRO A 60 20.22 -3.93 5.89
N ALA A 61 20.14 -5.24 6.10
CA ALA A 61 20.25 -5.84 7.43
C ALA A 61 21.53 -5.45 8.16
N SER A 62 22.65 -5.34 7.42
CA SER A 62 23.93 -4.93 7.97
C SER A 62 23.91 -3.48 8.47
N ASP A 63 23.30 -2.58 7.72
CA ASP A 63 23.15 -1.16 8.11
C ASP A 63 22.22 -1.00 9.31
N LYS A 64 21.14 -1.77 9.35
CA LYS A 64 20.20 -1.77 10.47
C LYS A 64 20.89 -2.24 11.76
N ALA A 65 21.66 -3.33 11.69
CA ALA A 65 22.43 -3.84 12.83
C ALA A 65 23.47 -2.82 13.30
N ARG A 66 24.17 -2.17 12.36
CA ARG A 66 25.15 -1.14 12.68
C ARG A 66 24.50 0.07 13.33
N LEU A 67 23.35 0.49 12.83
CA LEU A 67 22.60 1.61 13.42
C LEU A 67 22.22 1.31 14.87
N HIS A 68 21.70 0.11 15.15
CA HIS A 68 21.35 -0.29 16.51
C HIS A 68 22.59 -0.31 17.43
N GLU A 69 23.72 -0.77 16.95
CA GLU A 69 24.97 -0.78 17.70
C GLU A 69 25.44 0.64 18.05
N LEU A 70 25.40 1.55 17.07
CA LEU A 70 25.78 2.95 17.27
C LEU A 70 24.84 3.69 18.22
N ILE A 71 23.54 3.43 18.15
CA ILE A 71 22.57 3.99 19.07
C ILE A 71 22.85 3.50 20.50
N ALA A 72 23.14 2.21 20.68
CA ALA A 72 23.47 1.65 21.98
C ALA A 72 24.73 2.28 22.57
N ARG A 73 25.76 2.53 21.72
CA ARG A 73 26.98 3.23 22.14
C ARG A 73 26.72 4.67 22.52
N ARG A 74 25.86 5.36 21.77
CA ARG A 74 25.47 6.73 22.12
C ARG A 74 24.78 6.80 23.47
N GLU A 75 23.85 5.89 23.73
CA GLU A 75 23.13 5.82 24.99
C GLU A 75 24.05 5.45 26.17
N ALA A 76 25.07 4.64 25.92
CA ALA A 76 26.09 4.30 26.91
C ALA A 76 27.19 5.35 27.03
N GLU A 77 27.12 6.44 26.25
CA GLU A 77 28.11 7.53 26.21
C GLU A 77 29.53 7.04 25.80
N THR A 78 29.58 5.98 24.98
CA THR A 78 30.82 5.40 24.48
C THR A 78 31.05 5.61 22.99
N LEU A 79 30.18 6.41 22.35
CA LEU A 79 30.28 6.71 20.93
C LEU A 79 31.54 7.54 20.65
N THR A 80 32.37 7.07 19.71
CA THR A 80 33.59 7.77 19.31
C THR A 80 33.31 8.91 18.32
N ALA A 81 34.25 9.84 18.21
CA ALA A 81 34.19 10.92 17.22
C ALA A 81 34.12 10.43 15.78
N VAL A 82 34.73 9.28 15.47
CA VAL A 82 34.68 8.66 14.13
C VAL A 82 33.33 8.01 13.86
N GLU A 83 32.67 7.48 14.88
CA GLU A 83 31.38 6.81 14.79
C GLU A 83 30.21 7.79 14.70
N GLN A 84 30.38 9.00 15.20
CA GLN A 84 29.31 10.00 15.19
C GLN A 84 28.80 10.36 13.79
N PRO A 85 29.68 10.66 12.78
CA PRO A 85 29.22 10.89 11.41
C PRO A 85 28.55 9.67 10.79
N GLU A 86 28.99 8.45 11.11
CA GLU A 86 28.38 7.21 10.64
C GLU A 86 26.95 7.07 11.17
N LEU A 87 26.74 7.36 12.46
CA LEU A 87 25.40 7.36 13.06
C LEU A 87 24.47 8.36 12.38
N ILE A 88 24.96 9.57 12.12
CA ILE A 88 24.18 10.61 11.43
C ILE A 88 23.81 10.15 10.03
N GLU A 89 24.74 9.59 9.27
CA GLU A 89 24.48 9.11 7.91
C GLU A 89 23.43 8.00 7.89
N LEU A 90 23.53 7.02 8.78
CA LEU A 90 22.55 5.92 8.85
C LEU A 90 21.17 6.40 9.30
N THR A 91 21.13 7.36 10.23
CA THR A 91 19.88 7.98 10.68
C THR A 91 19.22 8.75 9.54
N ASP A 92 20.00 9.52 8.78
CA ASP A 92 19.47 10.27 7.64
C ASP A 92 18.91 9.34 6.56
N ARG A 93 19.57 8.23 6.27
CA ARG A 93 19.04 7.22 5.33
C ARG A 93 17.73 6.61 5.81
N LEU A 94 17.62 6.32 7.10
CA LEU A 94 16.38 5.80 7.69
C LEU A 94 15.25 6.80 7.57
N GLU A 95 15.53 8.07 7.88
CA GLU A 95 14.53 9.15 7.76
C GLU A 95 14.07 9.33 6.32
N GLU A 96 14.99 9.27 5.35
CA GLU A 96 14.64 9.34 3.92
C GLU A 96 13.72 8.18 3.51
N LEU A 97 14.01 6.97 3.97
CA LEU A 97 13.15 5.82 3.70
C LEU A 97 11.76 5.98 4.32
N HIS A 98 11.68 6.51 5.53
CA HIS A 98 10.39 6.78 6.19
C HIS A 98 9.60 7.86 5.46
N ALA A 99 10.25 8.95 5.07
CA ALA A 99 9.62 10.03 4.32
C ALA A 99 9.11 9.54 2.96
N ASP A 100 9.90 8.75 2.24
CA ASP A 100 9.51 8.18 0.96
C ASP A 100 8.35 7.19 1.11
N ARG A 101 8.35 6.39 2.17
CA ARG A 101 7.25 5.48 2.48
C ARG A 101 5.94 6.24 2.72
N VAL A 102 5.98 7.29 3.54
CA VAL A 102 4.80 8.11 3.82
C VAL A 102 4.28 8.76 2.53
N ALA A 103 5.17 9.32 1.72
CA ALA A 103 4.80 9.91 0.44
C ALA A 103 4.16 8.88 -0.50
N ALA A 104 4.72 7.67 -0.58
CA ALA A 104 4.17 6.60 -1.40
C ALA A 104 2.79 6.13 -0.89
N LEU A 105 2.61 6.02 0.42
CA LEU A 105 1.32 5.67 1.03
C LEU A 105 0.27 6.74 0.75
N ALA A 106 0.64 8.02 0.84
CA ALA A 106 -0.26 9.12 0.54
C ALA A 106 -0.69 9.12 -0.94
N THR A 107 0.24 8.86 -1.85
CA THR A 107 -0.08 8.74 -3.27
C THR A 107 -1.01 7.56 -3.54
N LEU A 108 -0.76 6.42 -2.92
CA LEU A 108 -1.62 5.24 -3.04
C LEU A 108 -3.03 5.52 -2.50
N ALA A 109 -3.14 6.23 -1.38
CA ALA A 109 -4.42 6.65 -0.82
C ALA A 109 -5.22 7.51 -1.80
N GLN A 110 -4.56 8.48 -2.44
CA GLN A 110 -5.18 9.32 -3.46
C GLN A 110 -5.65 8.51 -4.67
N MET A 111 -4.83 7.58 -5.15
CA MET A 111 -5.18 6.72 -6.29
C MET A 111 -6.38 5.84 -5.99
N ARG A 112 -6.53 5.39 -4.75
CA ARG A 112 -7.64 4.54 -4.31
C ARG A 112 -8.85 5.34 -3.81
N GLY A 113 -8.74 6.65 -3.70
CA GLY A 113 -9.81 7.52 -3.21
C GLY A 113 -10.17 7.28 -1.74
N ILE A 114 -9.19 6.90 -0.93
CA ILE A 114 -9.36 6.62 0.50
C ILE A 114 -8.36 7.44 1.33
N THR A 115 -8.54 7.42 2.65
CA THR A 115 -7.63 8.15 3.55
C THR A 115 -6.31 7.41 3.72
N LEU A 116 -5.26 8.12 4.13
CA LEU A 116 -3.97 7.52 4.47
C LEU A 116 -4.13 6.47 5.57
N ALA A 117 -4.92 6.77 6.61
CA ALA A 117 -5.20 5.83 7.69
C ALA A 117 -5.83 4.54 7.17
N ALA A 118 -6.77 4.63 6.22
CA ALA A 118 -7.42 3.47 5.62
C ALA A 118 -6.44 2.60 4.82
N VAL A 119 -5.53 3.23 4.04
CA VAL A 119 -4.47 2.49 3.32
C VAL A 119 -3.56 1.77 4.30
N MET A 120 -3.13 2.44 5.35
CA MET A 120 -2.25 1.86 6.37
C MET A 120 -2.91 0.65 7.03
N GLU A 121 -4.19 0.75 7.34
CA GLU A 121 -4.97 -0.36 7.89
C GLU A 121 -5.06 -1.53 6.91
N GLN A 122 -5.33 -1.26 5.62
CA GLN A 122 -5.38 -2.29 4.58
C GLN A 122 -4.07 -3.04 4.43
N LEU A 123 -2.94 -2.36 4.58
CA LEU A 123 -1.61 -2.94 4.44
C LEU A 123 -1.04 -3.48 5.76
N GLY A 124 -1.76 -3.31 6.88
CA GLY A 124 -1.28 -3.73 8.19
C GLY A 124 -0.08 -2.94 8.68
N ILE A 125 0.07 -1.70 8.23
CA ILE A 125 1.17 -0.83 8.62
C ILE A 125 0.77 0.01 9.83
N ARG A 126 1.61 0.01 10.87
CA ARG A 126 1.46 0.88 12.03
C ARG A 126 2.69 1.73 12.18
N PHE A 127 2.51 3.00 12.45
CA PHE A 127 3.60 3.82 12.93
C PHE A 127 3.83 3.52 14.40
N PRO A 128 5.09 3.47 14.84
CA PRO A 128 5.35 3.34 16.27
C PRO A 128 4.75 4.55 16.99
N ASP A 129 3.95 4.26 18.02
CA ASP A 129 3.44 5.33 18.87
C ASP A 129 4.63 6.03 19.51
N HIS A 130 4.70 7.34 19.33
CA HIS A 130 5.65 8.17 20.04
C HIS A 130 5.07 8.44 21.40
N ASP A 131 5.46 7.65 22.35
CA ASP A 131 5.26 7.97 23.74
C ASP A 131 6.29 9.01 24.19
#